data_15f0554d861bfaaeed7877e2c66b2688
#
_entry.id   15f0554d861bfaaeed7877e2c66b2688
#
_cell.length_a   1.000
_cell.length_b   1.000
_cell.length_c   1.000
_cell.angle_alpha   90.00
_cell.angle_beta   90.00
_cell.angle_gamma   90.00
#
_symmetry.space_group_name_H-M   'P 1'
#
loop_
_entity.id
_entity.type
_entity.pdbx_description
1 polymer ?
#
loop_
_entity_poly.entity_id
_entity_poly.type
_entity_poly.pdbx_seq_one_letter_code
_entity_poly.pdbx_strand_id
1 'polypeptide(L)'
;MVKVGINGFGRIGRLILRAILENYKNKIQVVAINDLGSIETNAHLIKYDSTHGIINEDIQTSKDGFKIGNQEIKVFAEKDPANIPWGKVGADVVLECTGIFLDKSSAEKHIKGGAKKVIISAPGKEVDFTIVQGVNSKELKLSLIHISEPTRHNS
;
A
#
# COMPACT_ATOMS: atom_id res chain seq x y z
N MET A 1 9.01 13.20 -4.80
CA MET A 1 8.78 11.75 -4.65
C MET A 1 7.54 11.50 -3.81
N VAL A 2 6.64 10.66 -4.29
CA VAL A 2 5.42 10.33 -3.57
C VAL A 2 5.72 9.30 -2.49
N LYS A 3 5.30 9.56 -1.26
CA LYS A 3 5.50 8.65 -0.13
C LYS A 3 4.21 7.87 0.12
N VAL A 4 4.33 6.56 0.13
CA VAL A 4 3.20 5.65 0.14
C VAL A 4 3.24 4.73 1.36
N GLY A 5 2.07 4.52 1.96
CA GLY A 5 1.86 3.46 2.94
C GLY A 5 0.99 2.36 2.34
N ILE A 6 1.18 1.13 2.77
CA ILE A 6 0.38 0.00 2.30
C ILE A 6 -0.30 -0.64 3.49
N ASN A 7 -1.63 -0.70 3.48
CA ASN A 7 -2.37 -1.43 4.48
C ASN A 7 -2.75 -2.80 3.93
N GLY A 8 -2.22 -3.84 4.55
CA GLY A 8 -2.37 -5.21 4.08
C GLY A 8 -1.23 -5.63 3.16
N PHE A 9 -0.35 -6.47 3.68
CA PHE A 9 0.81 -6.91 2.90
C PHE A 9 0.63 -8.35 2.44
N GLY A 10 -0.55 -8.61 1.89
CA GLY A 10 -0.85 -9.86 1.22
C GLY A 10 -0.30 -9.85 -0.20
N ARG A 11 -0.87 -10.65 -1.06
CA ARG A 11 -0.37 -10.80 -2.43
C ARG A 11 -0.36 -9.48 -3.20
N ILE A 12 -1.45 -8.71 -3.14
CA ILE A 12 -1.57 -7.45 -3.87
C ILE A 12 -0.56 -6.42 -3.34
N GLY A 13 -0.49 -6.26 -2.02
CA GLY A 13 0.45 -5.31 -1.42
C GLY A 13 1.90 -5.64 -1.76
N ARG A 14 2.25 -6.93 -1.73
CA ARG A 14 3.60 -7.37 -2.11
C ARG A 14 3.90 -7.14 -3.59
N LEU A 15 2.93 -7.39 -4.47
CA LEU A 15 3.09 -7.12 -5.90
C LEU A 15 3.31 -5.64 -6.19
N ILE A 16 2.58 -4.79 -5.48
CA ILE A 16 2.74 -3.35 -5.61
C ILE A 16 4.13 -2.92 -5.18
N LEU A 17 4.61 -3.41 -4.03
CA LEU A 17 5.95 -3.07 -3.58
C LEU A 17 7.02 -3.51 -4.57
N ARG A 18 6.90 -4.74 -5.11
CA ARG A 18 7.82 -5.21 -6.14
C ARG A 18 7.81 -4.33 -7.38
N ALA A 19 6.63 -3.95 -7.86
CA ALA A 19 6.49 -3.09 -9.03
C ALA A 19 7.15 -1.72 -8.80
N ILE A 20 6.99 -1.17 -7.60
CA ILE A 20 7.62 0.10 -7.25
C ILE A 20 9.14 -0.03 -7.26
N LEU A 21 9.67 -1.08 -6.65
CA LEU A 21 11.11 -1.31 -6.60
C LEU A 21 11.72 -1.55 -7.98
N GLU A 22 10.99 -2.22 -8.86
CA GLU A 22 11.49 -2.54 -10.18
C GLU A 22 11.40 -1.38 -11.16
N ASN A 23 10.33 -0.59 -11.09
CA ASN A 23 10.02 0.39 -12.13
C ASN A 23 9.91 1.84 -11.66
N TYR A 24 9.65 2.08 -10.39
CA TYR A 24 9.29 3.40 -9.91
C TYR A 24 10.07 3.88 -8.69
N LYS A 25 11.18 3.25 -8.36
CA LYS A 25 11.88 3.59 -7.11
C LYS A 25 12.42 5.01 -7.04
N ASN A 26 12.51 5.70 -8.18
CA ASN A 26 12.91 7.10 -8.21
C ASN A 26 11.73 8.07 -8.12
N LYS A 27 10.49 7.56 -8.17
CA LYS A 27 9.28 8.38 -8.17
C LYS A 27 8.39 8.09 -6.98
N ILE A 28 8.41 6.87 -6.47
CA ILE A 28 7.54 6.41 -5.39
C ILE A 28 8.40 5.73 -4.32
N GLN A 29 8.16 6.10 -3.08
CA GLN A 29 8.82 5.49 -1.93
C GLN A 29 7.78 4.88 -1.01
N VAL A 30 7.90 3.60 -0.70
CA VAL A 30 7.06 2.98 0.32
C VAL A 30 7.73 3.24 1.67
N VAL A 31 7.05 3.98 2.54
CA VAL A 31 7.61 4.38 3.84
C VAL A 31 7.14 3.49 4.98
N ALA A 32 6.00 2.83 4.83
CA ALA A 32 5.46 1.95 5.86
C ALA A 32 4.47 0.96 5.28
N ILE A 33 4.35 -0.18 5.94
CA ILE A 33 3.27 -1.13 5.70
C ILE A 33 2.59 -1.43 7.03
N ASN A 34 1.34 -1.84 6.98
CA ASN A 34 0.62 -2.34 8.12
C ASN A 34 0.13 -3.74 7.80
N ASP A 35 0.50 -4.71 8.62
CA ASP A 35 0.11 -6.10 8.43
C ASP A 35 0.19 -6.81 9.77
N LEU A 36 -0.70 -7.77 9.99
CA LEU A 36 -0.76 -8.48 11.27
C LEU A 36 0.28 -9.60 11.40
N GLY A 37 0.96 -9.95 10.31
CA GLY A 37 2.05 -10.92 10.35
C GLY A 37 3.34 -10.34 10.91
N SER A 38 4.30 -11.19 11.22
CA SER A 38 5.58 -10.72 11.74
C SER A 38 6.42 -10.03 10.69
N ILE A 39 7.37 -9.21 11.13
CA ILE A 39 8.30 -8.52 10.23
C ILE A 39 9.10 -9.54 9.43
N GLU A 40 9.57 -10.60 10.08
CA GLU A 40 10.38 -11.65 9.45
C GLU A 40 9.57 -12.40 8.38
N THR A 41 8.31 -12.71 8.68
CA THR A 41 7.43 -13.37 7.73
C THR A 41 7.20 -12.50 6.51
N ASN A 42 6.92 -11.21 6.72
CA ASN A 42 6.68 -10.28 5.62
C ASN A 42 7.93 -10.06 4.77
N ALA A 43 9.10 -9.98 5.39
CA ALA A 43 10.36 -9.86 4.67
C ALA A 43 10.62 -11.12 3.82
N HIS A 44 10.37 -12.29 4.37
CA HIS A 44 10.52 -13.55 3.65
C HIS A 44 9.59 -13.62 2.44
N LEU A 45 8.32 -13.23 2.62
CA LEU A 45 7.33 -13.28 1.57
C LEU A 45 7.65 -12.32 0.41
N ILE A 46 8.18 -11.14 0.71
CA ILE A 46 8.55 -10.22 -0.37
C ILE A 46 9.78 -10.72 -1.12
N LYS A 47 10.70 -11.40 -0.44
CA LYS A 47 11.92 -11.90 -1.06
C LYS A 47 11.65 -13.11 -1.97
N TYR A 48 10.83 -14.05 -1.50
CA TYR A 48 10.63 -15.33 -2.19
C TYR A 48 9.20 -15.48 -2.69
N ASP A 49 8.83 -14.69 -3.68
CA ASP A 49 7.52 -14.83 -4.30
C ASP A 49 7.54 -16.00 -5.29
N SER A 50 6.62 -16.94 -5.13
CA SER A 50 6.59 -18.14 -5.98
C SER A 50 6.26 -17.84 -7.44
N THR A 51 5.60 -16.71 -7.71
CA THR A 51 5.21 -16.34 -9.07
C THR A 51 6.24 -15.44 -9.74
N HIS A 52 6.80 -14.50 -8.98
CA HIS A 52 7.71 -13.47 -9.50
C HIS A 52 9.18 -13.75 -9.16
N GLY A 53 9.46 -14.83 -8.45
CA GLY A 53 10.81 -15.23 -8.11
C GLY A 53 11.45 -14.44 -7.00
N ILE A 54 12.75 -14.59 -6.85
CA ILE A 54 13.52 -13.94 -5.80
C ILE A 54 13.81 -12.49 -6.19
N ILE A 55 13.54 -11.57 -5.26
CA ILE A 55 13.88 -10.18 -5.51
C ILE A 55 15.38 -9.96 -5.39
N ASN A 56 15.93 -9.14 -6.28
CA ASN A 56 17.38 -8.91 -6.32
C ASN A 56 17.88 -7.90 -5.29
N GLU A 57 16.97 -7.26 -4.56
CA GLU A 57 17.36 -6.31 -3.54
C GLU A 57 17.72 -7.03 -2.23
N ASP A 58 18.68 -6.49 -1.51
CA ASP A 58 19.04 -7.00 -0.19
C ASP A 58 17.99 -6.58 0.84
N ILE A 59 17.54 -7.53 1.65
CA ILE A 59 16.51 -7.28 2.66
C ILE A 59 17.07 -7.53 4.05
N GLN A 60 17.05 -6.52 4.90
CA GLN A 60 17.48 -6.61 6.27
C GLN A 60 16.32 -6.28 7.21
N THR A 61 16.05 -7.14 8.17
CA THR A 61 15.00 -6.90 9.16
C THR A 61 15.54 -6.15 10.37
N SER A 62 14.67 -5.40 11.02
CA SER A 62 14.97 -4.70 12.26
C SER A 62 13.78 -4.83 13.20
N LYS A 63 13.88 -4.22 14.38
CA LYS A 63 12.82 -4.25 15.37
C LYS A 63 11.52 -3.59 14.86
N ASP A 64 11.64 -2.53 14.07
CA ASP A 64 10.51 -1.72 13.66
C ASP A 64 10.12 -1.90 12.19
N GLY A 65 10.84 -2.70 11.44
CA GLY A 65 10.53 -2.86 10.04
C GLY A 65 11.63 -3.59 9.28
N PHE A 66 11.76 -3.28 8.01
CA PHE A 66 12.83 -3.86 7.22
C PHE A 66 13.35 -2.84 6.20
N LYS A 67 14.55 -3.09 5.70
CA LYS A 67 15.19 -2.27 4.71
C LYS A 67 15.36 -3.08 3.44
N ILE A 68 14.91 -2.54 2.32
CA ILE A 68 15.08 -3.17 1.01
C ILE A 68 15.92 -2.21 0.16
N GLY A 69 17.14 -2.63 -0.19
CA GLY A 69 18.07 -1.74 -0.86
C GLY A 69 18.31 -0.50 -0.01
N ASN A 70 17.94 0.67 -0.50
CA ASN A 70 18.09 1.93 0.23
C ASN A 70 16.79 2.41 0.88
N GLN A 71 15.71 1.65 0.78
CA GLN A 71 14.43 2.07 1.35
C GLN A 71 14.20 1.44 2.71
N GLU A 72 13.96 2.27 3.70
CA GLU A 72 13.56 1.81 5.03
C GLU A 72 12.04 1.82 5.11
N ILE A 73 11.46 0.69 5.48
CA ILE A 73 10.02 0.51 5.56
C ILE A 73 9.64 0.15 6.98
N LYS A 74 8.84 0.99 7.61
CA LYS A 74 8.30 0.70 8.94
C LYS A 74 7.17 -0.29 8.82
N VAL A 75 7.05 -1.18 9.80
CA VAL A 75 5.98 -2.19 9.83
C VAL A 75 5.13 -1.98 11.07
N PHE A 76 3.84 -1.76 10.86
CA PHE A 76 2.85 -1.67 11.91
C PHE A 76 1.97 -2.92 11.90
N ALA A 77 1.34 -3.24 13.01
CA ALA A 77 0.45 -4.38 13.15
C ALA A 77 -0.85 -3.98 13.85
N GLU A 78 -1.49 -2.94 13.31
CA GLU A 78 -2.72 -2.40 13.89
C GLU A 78 -3.94 -3.00 13.22
N LYS A 79 -4.88 -3.49 14.03
CA LYS A 79 -6.15 -4.02 13.51
C LYS A 79 -7.09 -2.91 13.07
N ASP A 80 -7.09 -1.80 13.80
CA ASP A 80 -7.93 -0.65 13.47
C ASP A 80 -7.12 0.34 12.63
N PRO A 81 -7.51 0.60 11.40
CA PRO A 81 -6.78 1.54 10.54
C PRO A 81 -6.63 2.94 11.12
N ALA A 82 -7.54 3.37 11.99
CA ALA A 82 -7.45 4.69 12.63
C ALA A 82 -6.24 4.82 13.53
N ASN A 83 -5.66 3.70 13.99
CA ASN A 83 -4.51 3.70 14.88
C ASN A 83 -3.17 3.65 14.14
N ILE A 84 -3.18 3.56 12.81
CA ILE A 84 -1.94 3.53 12.04
C ILE A 84 -1.42 4.96 11.90
N PRO A 85 -0.21 5.25 12.38
CA PRO A 85 0.30 6.62 12.38
C PRO A 85 0.94 7.01 11.03
N TRP A 86 0.13 7.07 9.99
CA TRP A 86 0.62 7.40 8.64
C TRP A 86 1.32 8.76 8.59
N GLY A 87 0.79 9.74 9.30
CA GLY A 87 1.38 11.08 9.32
C GLY A 87 2.78 11.11 9.93
N LYS A 88 3.05 10.26 10.92
CA LYS A 88 4.36 10.22 11.57
C LYS A 88 5.45 9.66 10.65
N VAL A 89 5.09 8.79 9.74
CA VAL A 89 6.05 8.22 8.79
C VAL A 89 6.06 8.97 7.46
N GLY A 90 5.24 10.00 7.34
CA GLY A 90 5.21 10.84 6.15
C GLY A 90 4.51 10.23 4.95
N ALA A 91 3.63 9.27 5.16
CA ALA A 91 2.88 8.66 4.07
C ALA A 91 1.81 9.62 3.56
N ASP A 92 1.92 10.04 2.31
CA ASP A 92 0.94 10.94 1.70
C ASP A 92 -0.25 10.16 1.13
N VAL A 93 0.02 9.02 0.53
CA VAL A 93 -0.99 8.17 -0.09
C VAL A 93 -0.97 6.81 0.59
N VAL A 94 -2.13 6.29 0.95
CA VAL A 94 -2.25 4.94 1.50
C VAL A 94 -2.95 4.06 0.49
N LEU A 95 -2.34 2.91 0.23
CA LEU A 95 -2.93 1.88 -0.61
C LEU A 95 -3.62 0.87 0.30
N GLU A 96 -4.93 0.77 0.17
CA GLU A 96 -5.73 -0.15 0.97
C GLU A 96 -5.80 -1.49 0.24
N CYS A 97 -5.03 -2.46 0.69
CA CYS A 97 -4.87 -3.76 0.03
C CYS A 97 -5.35 -4.94 0.86
N THR A 98 -6.10 -4.70 1.94
CA THR A 98 -6.60 -5.79 2.78
C THR A 98 -7.79 -6.53 2.18
N GLY A 99 -8.54 -5.87 1.31
CA GLY A 99 -9.76 -6.42 0.75
C GLY A 99 -10.98 -6.34 1.66
N ILE A 100 -10.85 -5.78 2.87
CA ILE A 100 -11.94 -5.71 3.84
C ILE A 100 -12.42 -4.27 4.11
N PHE A 101 -11.60 -3.26 3.88
CA PHE A 101 -11.96 -1.87 4.08
C PHE A 101 -12.25 -1.22 2.73
N LEU A 102 -13.47 -1.43 2.24
CA LEU A 102 -13.82 -1.10 0.86
C LEU A 102 -14.68 0.16 0.69
N ASP A 103 -15.13 0.77 1.77
CA ASP A 103 -15.99 1.93 1.68
C ASP A 103 -15.27 3.23 2.13
N LYS A 104 -15.90 4.35 1.85
CA LYS A 104 -15.36 5.66 2.21
C LYS A 104 -15.18 5.80 3.71
N SER A 105 -16.12 5.30 4.50
CA SER A 105 -16.07 5.38 5.96
C SER A 105 -14.83 4.67 6.52
N SER A 106 -14.54 3.47 6.02
CA SER A 106 -13.34 2.73 6.42
C SER A 106 -12.07 3.42 5.94
N ALA A 107 -12.07 3.93 4.71
CA ALA A 107 -10.92 4.61 4.14
C ALA A 107 -10.59 5.92 4.90
N GLU A 108 -11.60 6.64 5.40
CA GLU A 108 -11.38 7.86 6.16
C GLU A 108 -10.59 7.63 7.45
N LYS A 109 -10.54 6.41 7.96
CA LYS A 109 -9.71 6.09 9.11
C LYS A 109 -8.23 6.30 8.80
N HIS A 110 -7.82 6.05 7.56
CA HIS A 110 -6.45 6.32 7.13
C HIS A 110 -6.16 7.82 7.09
N ILE A 111 -7.16 8.62 6.72
CA ILE A 111 -7.03 10.08 6.71
C ILE A 111 -6.85 10.60 8.15
N LYS A 112 -7.56 10.02 9.11
CA LYS A 112 -7.36 10.36 10.52
C LYS A 112 -5.95 10.03 11.00
N GLY A 113 -5.33 9.00 10.45
CA GLY A 113 -3.95 8.64 10.75
C GLY A 113 -2.92 9.55 10.10
N GLY A 114 -3.35 10.45 9.23
CA GLY A 114 -2.46 11.43 8.60
C GLY A 114 -2.27 11.28 7.09
N ALA A 115 -2.87 10.29 6.46
CA ALA A 115 -2.80 10.15 5.01
C ALA A 115 -3.59 11.26 4.32
N LYS A 116 -3.14 11.71 3.17
CA LYS A 116 -3.83 12.73 2.38
C LYS A 116 -4.79 12.13 1.37
N LYS A 117 -4.47 10.95 0.85
CA LYS A 117 -5.30 10.24 -0.11
C LYS A 117 -5.30 8.76 0.20
N VAL A 118 -6.38 8.08 -0.18
CA VAL A 118 -6.49 6.63 -0.03
C VAL A 118 -6.90 6.04 -1.37
N ILE A 119 -6.16 5.03 -1.81
CA ILE A 119 -6.48 4.26 -3.01
C ILE A 119 -6.83 2.86 -2.58
N ILE A 120 -8.04 2.42 -2.91
CA ILE A 120 -8.53 1.09 -2.56
C ILE A 120 -8.28 0.15 -3.74
N SER A 121 -7.63 -0.99 -3.48
CA SER A 121 -7.24 -1.93 -4.52
C SER A 121 -8.37 -2.84 -4.99
N ALA A 122 -9.60 -2.56 -4.60
CA ALA A 122 -10.80 -3.31 -5.00
C ALA A 122 -11.94 -2.31 -5.23
N PRO A 123 -13.06 -2.72 -5.85
CA PRO A 123 -14.20 -1.82 -6.01
C PRO A 123 -14.68 -1.32 -4.65
N GLY A 124 -14.71 -0.01 -4.48
CA GLY A 124 -15.10 0.61 -3.21
C GLY A 124 -16.54 1.09 -3.22
N LYS A 125 -17.09 1.26 -2.02
CA LYS A 125 -18.42 1.81 -1.82
C LYS A 125 -18.31 3.25 -1.31
N GLU A 126 -19.11 4.13 -1.84
CA GLU A 126 -19.16 5.54 -1.42
C GLU A 126 -17.80 6.25 -1.50
N VAL A 127 -16.97 5.84 -2.44
CA VAL A 127 -15.68 6.50 -2.68
C VAL A 127 -15.86 7.65 -3.66
N ASP A 128 -14.90 8.59 -3.65
CA ASP A 128 -14.96 9.76 -4.52
C ASP A 128 -14.89 9.38 -5.99
N PHE A 129 -14.15 8.35 -6.32
CA PHE A 129 -13.95 7.97 -7.71
C PHE A 129 -13.48 6.52 -7.82
N THR A 130 -13.99 5.80 -8.80
CA THR A 130 -13.52 4.45 -9.12
C THR A 130 -12.84 4.49 -10.47
N ILE A 131 -11.56 4.09 -10.52
CA ILE A 131 -10.77 4.10 -11.74
C ILE A 131 -10.82 2.74 -12.41
N VAL A 132 -11.09 2.74 -13.69
CA VAL A 132 -10.91 1.56 -14.53
C VAL A 132 -9.87 1.93 -15.57
N GLN A 133 -8.72 1.29 -15.51
CA GLN A 133 -7.59 1.60 -16.38
C GLN A 133 -7.98 1.52 -17.86
N GLY A 134 -7.67 2.58 -18.60
CA GLY A 134 -8.01 2.66 -20.02
C GLY A 134 -9.42 3.12 -20.31
N VAL A 135 -10.29 3.22 -19.30
CA VAL A 135 -11.68 3.67 -19.47
C VAL A 135 -11.87 5.07 -18.94
N ASN A 136 -11.60 5.29 -17.65
CA ASN A 136 -11.83 6.59 -17.03
C ASN A 136 -10.65 7.12 -16.22
N SER A 137 -9.46 6.56 -16.38
CA SER A 137 -8.29 7.01 -15.65
C SER A 137 -7.94 8.47 -15.92
N LYS A 138 -8.31 9.00 -17.09
CA LYS A 138 -8.06 10.39 -17.44
C LYS A 138 -8.96 11.37 -16.68
N GLU A 139 -10.02 10.90 -16.08
CA GLU A 139 -10.95 11.74 -15.31
C GLU A 139 -10.50 11.92 -13.86
N LEU A 140 -9.39 11.31 -13.48
CA LEU A 140 -8.88 11.41 -12.12
C LEU A 140 -8.49 12.86 -11.80
N LYS A 141 -8.94 13.35 -10.66
CA LYS A 141 -8.65 14.72 -10.20
C LYS A 141 -7.79 14.65 -8.95
N LEU A 142 -6.85 15.59 -8.85
CA LEU A 142 -5.96 15.66 -7.68
C LEU A 142 -6.69 15.97 -6.38
N SER A 143 -7.87 16.57 -6.47
CA SER A 143 -8.68 16.89 -5.28
C SER A 143 -9.38 15.69 -4.67
N LEU A 144 -9.40 14.54 -5.35
CA LEU A 144 -10.05 13.35 -4.84
C LEU A 144 -9.25 12.75 -3.70
N ILE A 145 -9.92 12.34 -2.64
CA ILE A 145 -9.29 11.79 -1.44
C ILE A 145 -9.39 10.27 -1.41
N HIS A 146 -10.54 9.72 -1.79
CA HIS A 146 -10.79 8.29 -1.76
C HIS A 146 -10.94 7.78 -3.18
N ILE A 147 -10.04 6.89 -3.59
CA ILE A 147 -10.01 6.38 -4.94
C ILE A 147 -10.03 4.86 -4.89
N SER A 148 -10.80 4.24 -5.75
CA SER A 148 -10.89 2.80 -5.83
C SER A 148 -10.57 2.33 -7.24
N GLU A 149 -9.95 1.16 -7.33
CA GLU A 149 -9.67 0.52 -8.61
C GLU A 149 -10.09 -0.95 -8.51
N PRO A 150 -10.93 -1.43 -9.45
CA PRO A 150 -11.28 -2.84 -9.47
C PRO A 150 -10.05 -3.70 -9.72
N THR A 151 -9.95 -4.79 -8.95
CA THR A 151 -8.86 -5.72 -9.16
C THR A 151 -9.12 -6.52 -10.42
N ARG A 152 -8.07 -6.84 -11.14
CA ARG A 152 -8.26 -7.54 -12.33
C ARG A 152 -8.20 -8.95 -12.19
N HIS A 153 -8.73 -9.54 -11.38
CA HIS A 153 -8.69 -10.85 -11.32
C HIS A 153 -9.71 -11.45 -11.82
N ASN A 154 -10.02 -11.45 -12.49
CA ASN A 154 -11.00 -11.91 -12.86
C ASN A 154 -11.01 -12.90 -13.43
N SER A 155 -10.82 -13.05 -13.39
CA SER A 155 -11.17 -13.95 -14.16
C SER A 155 -10.98 -14.98 -14.30
#